data_4f38856691578eaaa269dda1eb71ce5a
#
_entry.id   4f38856691578eaaa269dda1eb71ce5a
#
_cell.length_a   1.000
_cell.length_b   1.000
_cell.length_c   1.000
_cell.angle_alpha   90.00
_cell.angle_beta   90.00
_cell.angle_gamma   90.00
#
_symmetry.space_group_name_H-M   'P 1'
#
loop_
_entity.id
_entity.type
_entity.pdbx_description
1 polymer ?
#
loop_
_entity_poly.entity_id
_entity_poly.type
_entity_poly.pdbx_seq_one_letter_code
_entity_poly.pdbx_strand_id
1 'polypeptide(L)'
;MSGAKRLLGGLLDLLFPPKCVLCGRLLDRETDLCRDCRKETEEFPASAPKKHPDQKTGPQFLDSFTAVWYYKGKVRDGILNLKFHYRVDLAAPFGRAVAMKLLREHPGDFDCITWAPVSSLRKLRRGYDQSELIARTVGKELGLPVKRLLKKRRNTRAQ
;
A
#
# COMPACT_ATOMS: atom_id res chain seq x y z
N MET A 1 -20.92 -15.86 19.83
CA MET A 1 -19.55 -15.31 19.92
C MET A 1 -19.43 -13.86 19.42
N SER A 2 -20.48 -13.06 19.40
CA SER A 2 -20.53 -11.76 18.70
C SER A 2 -20.44 -10.51 19.58
N GLY A 3 -20.89 -10.53 20.84
CA GLY A 3 -21.00 -9.33 21.69
C GLY A 3 -19.65 -8.78 22.20
N ALA A 4 -18.79 -9.65 22.71
CA ALA A 4 -17.50 -9.26 23.31
C ALA A 4 -16.55 -8.65 22.28
N LYS A 5 -16.55 -9.14 21.02
CA LYS A 5 -15.72 -8.56 19.94
C LYS A 5 -16.20 -7.16 19.52
N ARG A 6 -17.50 -6.88 19.59
CA ARG A 6 -18.05 -5.55 19.29
C ARG A 6 -17.73 -4.53 20.39
N LEU A 7 -17.82 -4.93 21.65
CA LEU A 7 -17.47 -4.07 22.80
C LEU A 7 -15.98 -3.73 22.81
N LEU A 8 -15.11 -4.72 22.60
CA LEU A 8 -13.66 -4.53 22.52
C LEU A 8 -13.28 -3.65 21.31
N GLY A 9 -13.93 -3.83 20.16
CA GLY A 9 -13.78 -2.97 18.99
C GLY A 9 -14.15 -1.52 19.30
N GLY A 10 -15.29 -1.28 20.00
CA GLY A 10 -15.72 0.07 20.38
C GLY A 10 -14.76 0.78 21.33
N LEU A 11 -14.16 0.06 22.28
CA LEU A 11 -13.17 0.62 23.20
C LEU A 11 -11.86 0.94 22.48
N LEU A 12 -11.42 0.07 21.56
CA LEU A 12 -10.22 0.31 20.75
C LEU A 12 -10.41 1.51 19.83
N ASP A 13 -11.59 1.70 19.24
CA ASP A 13 -11.86 2.86 18.38
C ASP A 13 -11.95 4.18 19.17
N LEU A 14 -12.31 4.12 20.47
CA LEU A 14 -12.27 5.30 21.33
C LEU A 14 -10.83 5.74 21.62
N LEU A 15 -9.91 4.77 21.80
CA LEU A 15 -8.50 5.03 22.06
C LEU A 15 -7.69 5.28 20.77
N PHE A 16 -8.06 4.61 19.69
CA PHE A 16 -7.39 4.66 18.37
C PHE A 16 -8.42 4.86 17.24
N PRO A 17 -9.06 6.04 17.20
CA PRO A 17 -10.09 6.29 16.20
C PRO A 17 -9.51 6.17 14.78
N PRO A 18 -10.27 5.61 13.82
CA PRO A 18 -9.85 5.52 12.44
C PRO A 18 -9.54 6.91 11.88
N LYS A 19 -8.43 7.02 11.16
CA LYS A 19 -7.96 8.28 10.59
C LYS A 19 -7.72 8.14 9.10
N CYS A 20 -8.01 9.21 8.37
CA CYS A 20 -7.68 9.31 6.97
C CYS A 20 -6.17 9.10 6.76
N VAL A 21 -5.81 8.14 5.91
CA VAL A 21 -4.42 7.75 5.66
C VAL A 21 -3.58 8.86 5.03
N LEU A 22 -4.21 9.85 4.42
CA LEU A 22 -3.51 10.94 3.73
C LEU A 22 -3.42 12.21 4.59
N CYS A 23 -4.49 12.60 5.31
CA CYS A 23 -4.52 13.87 6.06
C CYS A 23 -4.64 13.71 7.58
N GLY A 24 -4.84 12.49 8.09
CA GLY A 24 -4.98 12.22 9.53
C GLY A 24 -6.31 12.64 10.16
N ARG A 25 -7.28 13.16 9.38
CA ARG A 25 -8.63 13.51 9.88
C ARG A 25 -9.34 12.26 10.40
N LEU A 26 -10.09 12.36 11.49
CA LEU A 26 -10.94 11.30 12.00
C LEU A 26 -11.95 10.86 10.94
N LEU A 27 -12.20 9.57 10.88
CA LEU A 27 -13.11 8.93 9.92
C LEU A 27 -14.17 8.12 10.65
N ASP A 28 -15.31 7.96 9.97
CA ASP A 28 -16.23 6.88 10.26
C ASP A 28 -15.63 5.54 9.80
N ARG A 29 -16.00 4.44 10.47
CA ARG A 29 -15.32 3.13 10.42
C ARG A 29 -15.14 2.46 9.04
N GLU A 30 -15.81 2.93 8.00
CA GLU A 30 -15.92 2.18 6.74
C GLU A 30 -14.97 2.65 5.63
N THR A 31 -14.17 3.69 5.86
CA THR A 31 -13.35 4.27 4.80
C THR A 31 -11.92 4.53 5.25
N ASP A 32 -10.96 4.36 4.35
CA ASP A 32 -9.56 4.70 4.57
C ASP A 32 -9.24 6.16 4.17
N LEU A 33 -10.14 6.83 3.46
CA LEU A 33 -10.00 8.20 2.97
C LEU A 33 -11.19 9.08 3.38
N CYS A 34 -10.93 10.27 3.88
CA CYS A 34 -11.98 11.26 4.07
C CYS A 34 -12.50 11.77 2.72
N ARG A 35 -13.70 12.37 2.74
CA ARG A 35 -14.38 12.87 1.54
C ARG A 35 -13.52 13.84 0.71
N ASP A 36 -12.81 14.72 1.39
CA ASP A 36 -11.96 15.73 0.73
C ASP A 36 -10.74 15.07 0.08
N CYS A 37 -10.05 14.17 0.80
CA CYS A 37 -8.93 13.44 0.23
C CYS A 37 -9.33 12.53 -0.92
N ARG A 38 -10.51 11.94 -0.88
CA ARG A 38 -11.05 11.14 -1.98
C ARG A 38 -11.29 11.99 -3.24
N LYS A 39 -11.77 13.22 -3.07
CA LYS A 39 -11.97 14.14 -4.20
C LYS A 39 -10.66 14.68 -4.78
N GLU A 40 -9.67 14.90 -3.92
CA GLU A 40 -8.37 15.44 -4.32
C GLU A 40 -7.39 14.38 -4.84
N THR A 41 -7.63 13.09 -4.54
CA THR A 41 -6.82 12.00 -5.05
C THR A 41 -7.32 11.59 -6.43
N GLU A 42 -6.49 11.84 -7.42
CA GLU A 42 -6.72 11.38 -8.77
C GLU A 42 -6.26 9.91 -8.89
N GLU A 43 -7.21 9.02 -9.18
CA GLU A 43 -6.87 7.63 -9.47
C GLU A 43 -6.08 7.51 -10.77
N PHE A 44 -5.12 6.60 -10.78
CA PHE A 44 -4.41 6.27 -12.00
C PHE A 44 -5.34 5.48 -12.93
N PRO A 45 -5.50 5.87 -14.20
CA PRO A 45 -6.46 5.23 -15.10
C PRO A 45 -6.09 3.76 -15.37
N ALA A 46 -7.12 2.92 -15.48
CA ALA A 46 -6.95 1.50 -15.82
C ALA A 46 -6.31 1.30 -17.22
N SER A 47 -6.56 2.23 -18.12
CA SER A 47 -6.00 2.26 -19.48
C SER A 47 -4.58 2.80 -19.57
N ALA A 48 -3.90 3.04 -18.44
CA ALA A 48 -2.51 3.45 -18.47
C ALA A 48 -1.67 2.47 -19.28
N PRO A 49 -0.68 2.95 -20.05
CA PRO A 49 0.12 2.09 -20.92
C PRO A 49 0.72 0.94 -20.12
N LYS A 50 0.60 -0.27 -20.62
CA LYS A 50 1.13 -1.50 -20.01
C LYS A 50 2.66 -1.46 -19.81
N LYS A 51 3.34 -0.44 -20.35
CA LYS A 51 4.78 -0.24 -20.24
C LYS A 51 5.10 0.87 -19.25
N HIS A 52 6.00 0.60 -18.31
CA HIS A 52 6.57 1.63 -17.45
C HIS A 52 7.26 2.70 -18.33
N PRO A 53 7.10 4.02 -18.05
CA PRO A 53 7.69 5.09 -18.85
C PRO A 53 9.20 4.96 -19.08
N ASP A 54 9.92 4.35 -18.13
CA ASP A 54 11.37 4.16 -18.17
C ASP A 54 11.82 2.87 -18.91
N GLN A 55 10.88 2.11 -19.50
CA GLN A 55 11.19 0.86 -20.24
C GLN A 55 11.75 1.10 -21.65
N LYS A 56 12.49 2.16 -21.88
CA LYS A 56 13.11 2.42 -23.18
C LYS A 56 14.27 1.49 -23.53
N THR A 57 14.87 0.81 -22.54
CA THR A 57 16.05 -0.04 -22.74
C THR A 57 16.15 -1.11 -21.65
N GLY A 58 15.57 -2.28 -21.88
CA GLY A 58 15.76 -3.43 -21.00
C GLY A 58 14.87 -4.63 -21.36
N PRO A 59 15.21 -5.84 -20.92
CA PRO A 59 14.38 -7.00 -21.14
C PRO A 59 12.99 -6.75 -20.54
N GLN A 60 11.96 -6.93 -21.35
CA GLN A 60 10.56 -6.74 -20.95
C GLN A 60 10.12 -7.93 -20.07
N PHE A 61 10.41 -7.86 -18.76
CA PHE A 61 9.98 -8.91 -17.80
C PHE A 61 8.67 -8.58 -17.11
N LEU A 62 7.99 -7.48 -17.50
CA LEU A 62 6.72 -7.07 -16.92
C LEU A 62 5.63 -7.21 -17.97
N ASP A 63 4.65 -8.06 -17.70
CA ASP A 63 3.47 -8.22 -18.55
C ASP A 63 2.56 -7.00 -18.48
N SER A 64 2.42 -6.43 -17.28
CA SER A 64 1.60 -5.24 -17.05
C SER A 64 2.15 -4.37 -15.91
N PHE A 65 1.67 -3.13 -15.87
CA PHE A 65 1.94 -2.16 -14.82
C PHE A 65 0.63 -1.47 -14.44
N THR A 66 0.37 -1.37 -13.15
CA THR A 66 -0.75 -0.57 -12.62
C THR A 66 -0.31 0.25 -11.42
N ALA A 67 -1.00 1.36 -11.19
CA ALA A 67 -0.82 2.21 -10.02
C ALA A 67 -2.19 2.63 -9.49
N VAL A 68 -2.30 2.87 -8.18
CA VAL A 68 -3.56 3.29 -7.57
C VAL A 68 -3.79 4.78 -7.80
N TRP A 69 -2.79 5.60 -7.50
CA TRP A 69 -2.87 7.06 -7.56
C TRP A 69 -1.60 7.67 -8.18
N TYR A 70 -1.73 8.89 -8.66
CA TYR A 70 -0.56 9.69 -8.99
C TYR A 70 0.22 10.08 -7.74
N TYR A 71 1.55 10.03 -7.81
CA TYR A 71 2.46 10.41 -6.73
C TYR A 71 2.55 11.93 -6.59
N LYS A 72 1.49 12.58 -6.13
CA LYS A 72 1.41 14.04 -5.92
C LYS A 72 0.59 14.38 -4.67
N GLY A 73 0.73 15.62 -4.18
CA GLY A 73 -0.06 16.15 -3.06
C GLY A 73 -0.11 15.23 -1.85
N LYS A 74 -1.27 15.01 -1.30
CA LYS A 74 -1.51 14.22 -0.08
C LYS A 74 -1.11 12.74 -0.23
N VAL A 75 -1.15 12.16 -1.44
CA VAL A 75 -0.67 10.80 -1.68
C VAL A 75 0.83 10.71 -1.42
N ARG A 76 1.60 11.68 -1.97
CA ARG A 76 3.03 11.78 -1.71
C ARG A 76 3.32 11.89 -0.21
N ASP A 77 2.58 12.75 0.50
CA ASP A 77 2.76 12.97 1.95
C ASP A 77 2.45 11.71 2.76
N GLY A 78 1.38 11.00 2.46
CA GLY A 78 1.05 9.71 3.07
C GLY A 78 2.16 8.67 2.87
N ILE A 79 2.71 8.57 1.66
CA ILE A 79 3.83 7.66 1.37
C ILE A 79 5.11 8.07 2.10
N LEU A 80 5.40 9.37 2.23
CA LEU A 80 6.53 9.87 3.01
C LEU A 80 6.35 9.58 4.50
N ASN A 81 5.15 9.74 5.03
CA ASN A 81 4.82 9.40 6.42
C ASN A 81 5.07 7.91 6.69
N LEU A 82 4.62 7.01 5.80
CA LEU A 82 4.92 5.59 5.90
C LEU A 82 6.43 5.29 5.78
N LYS A 83 7.18 6.03 4.96
CA LYS A 83 8.61 5.78 4.74
C LYS A 83 9.50 6.35 5.83
N PHE A 84 9.16 7.48 6.43
CA PHE A 84 10.10 8.29 7.23
C PHE A 84 9.58 8.69 8.62
N HIS A 85 8.27 8.61 8.88
CA HIS A 85 7.67 9.06 10.14
C HIS A 85 7.03 7.91 10.94
N TYR A 86 7.49 6.66 10.74
CA TYR A 86 7.07 5.47 11.48
C TYR A 86 5.55 5.20 11.46
N ARG A 87 4.81 5.74 10.48
CA ARG A 87 3.38 5.55 10.33
C ARG A 87 3.07 4.20 9.66
N VAL A 88 3.45 3.11 10.36
CA VAL A 88 3.21 1.72 9.89
C VAL A 88 1.73 1.38 9.75
N ASP A 89 0.87 2.09 10.48
CA ASP A 89 -0.59 2.04 10.40
C ASP A 89 -1.12 2.33 8.99
N LEU A 90 -0.38 3.11 8.19
CA LEU A 90 -0.76 3.43 6.81
C LEU A 90 -0.55 2.27 5.83
N ALA A 91 0.23 1.26 6.19
CA ALA A 91 0.52 0.16 5.27
C ALA A 91 -0.73 -0.66 4.91
N ALA A 92 -1.61 -0.92 5.88
CA ALA A 92 -2.82 -1.68 5.65
C ALA A 92 -3.82 -0.95 4.72
N PRO A 93 -4.18 0.32 4.94
CA PRO A 93 -5.01 1.07 4.00
C PRO A 93 -4.43 1.18 2.59
N PHE A 94 -3.12 1.44 2.45
CA PHE A 94 -2.46 1.43 1.14
C PHE A 94 -2.53 0.05 0.48
N GLY A 95 -2.34 -1.03 1.25
CA GLY A 95 -2.46 -2.40 0.77
C GLY A 95 -3.88 -2.74 0.29
N ARG A 96 -4.91 -2.32 1.02
CA ARG A 96 -6.32 -2.48 0.60
C ARG A 96 -6.60 -1.74 -0.72
N ALA A 97 -6.14 -0.51 -0.84
CA ALA A 97 -6.32 0.25 -2.08
C ALA A 97 -5.66 -0.44 -3.29
N VAL A 98 -4.45 -1.00 -3.11
CA VAL A 98 -3.77 -1.79 -4.15
C VAL A 98 -4.56 -3.06 -4.47
N ALA A 99 -5.02 -3.82 -3.46
CA ALA A 99 -5.78 -5.05 -3.66
C ALA A 99 -7.09 -4.79 -4.43
N MET A 100 -7.83 -3.74 -4.05
CA MET A 100 -9.06 -3.36 -4.76
C MET A 100 -8.82 -2.97 -6.22
N LYS A 101 -7.72 -2.28 -6.50
CA LYS A 101 -7.32 -1.93 -7.87
C LYS A 101 -6.99 -3.17 -8.68
N LEU A 102 -6.21 -4.10 -8.11
CA LEU A 102 -5.86 -5.37 -8.75
C LEU A 102 -7.09 -6.24 -9.04
N LEU A 103 -8.02 -6.36 -8.10
CA LEU A 103 -9.27 -7.10 -8.32
C LEU A 103 -10.10 -6.54 -9.48
N ARG A 104 -10.09 -5.23 -9.67
CA ARG A 104 -10.82 -4.59 -10.77
C ARG A 104 -10.16 -4.78 -12.14
N GLU A 105 -8.82 -4.74 -12.20
CA GLU A 105 -8.07 -4.72 -13.44
C GLU A 105 -7.53 -6.10 -13.86
N HIS A 106 -7.28 -6.98 -12.90
CA HIS A 106 -6.63 -8.27 -13.11
C HIS A 106 -7.26 -9.37 -12.23
N PRO A 107 -8.55 -9.69 -12.39
CA PRO A 107 -9.20 -10.71 -11.57
C PRO A 107 -8.63 -12.10 -11.86
N GLY A 108 -8.03 -12.74 -10.86
CA GLY A 108 -7.58 -14.13 -10.94
C GLY A 108 -6.23 -14.37 -11.63
N ASP A 109 -5.47 -13.32 -11.97
CA ASP A 109 -4.25 -13.44 -12.78
C ASP A 109 -2.96 -13.71 -11.97
N PHE A 110 -3.05 -13.96 -10.65
CA PHE A 110 -1.86 -14.02 -9.80
C PHE A 110 -1.78 -15.32 -8.98
N ASP A 111 -0.58 -15.93 -8.92
CA ASP A 111 -0.28 -17.08 -8.08
C ASP A 111 0.26 -16.69 -6.69
N CYS A 112 0.94 -15.56 -6.58
CA CYS A 112 1.49 -15.07 -5.32
C CYS A 112 1.82 -13.57 -5.38
N ILE A 113 1.98 -12.99 -4.20
CA ILE A 113 2.43 -11.61 -4.02
C ILE A 113 3.88 -11.62 -3.57
N THR A 114 4.70 -10.76 -4.16
CA THR A 114 6.05 -10.46 -3.69
C THR A 114 6.25 -8.94 -3.60
N TRP A 115 7.42 -8.51 -3.11
CA TRP A 115 7.72 -7.08 -2.97
C TRP A 115 9.17 -6.77 -3.33
N ALA A 116 9.46 -5.55 -3.74
CA ALA A 116 10.81 -5.03 -3.89
C ALA A 116 11.37 -4.69 -2.49
N PRO A 117 12.34 -5.47 -1.94
CA PRO A 117 12.78 -5.29 -0.57
C PRO A 117 13.63 -4.02 -0.42
N VAL A 118 13.52 -3.37 0.74
CA VAL A 118 14.47 -2.34 1.15
C VAL A 118 15.82 -2.98 1.52
N SER A 119 16.91 -2.20 1.54
CA SER A 119 18.20 -2.72 2.01
C SER A 119 18.17 -3.04 3.51
N SER A 120 18.98 -4.02 3.93
CA SER A 120 19.07 -4.44 5.34
C SER A 120 19.37 -3.28 6.28
N LEU A 121 20.25 -2.35 5.87
CA LEU A 121 20.57 -1.16 6.65
C LEU A 121 19.35 -0.23 6.83
N ARG A 122 18.56 -0.03 5.77
CA ARG A 122 17.32 0.77 5.85
C ARG A 122 16.26 0.07 6.70
N LYS A 123 16.13 -1.26 6.58
CA LYS A 123 15.22 -2.06 7.42
C LYS A 123 15.60 -1.95 8.89
N LEU A 124 16.89 -2.07 9.21
CA LEU A 124 17.40 -1.92 10.58
C LEU A 124 17.10 -0.51 11.14
N ARG A 125 17.39 0.54 10.35
CA ARG A 125 17.15 1.94 10.76
C ARG A 125 15.66 2.29 10.94
N ARG A 126 14.77 1.69 10.13
CA ARG A 126 13.32 1.95 10.16
C ARG A 126 12.55 0.99 11.05
N GLY A 127 13.12 -0.17 11.39
CA GLY A 127 12.43 -1.24 12.09
C GLY A 127 11.52 -2.10 11.20
N TYR A 128 11.22 -1.66 9.97
CA TYR A 128 10.30 -2.36 9.05
C TYR A 128 10.64 -2.13 7.57
N ASP A 129 10.05 -2.99 6.73
CA ASP A 129 10.01 -2.85 5.27
C ASP A 129 8.57 -2.48 4.86
N GLN A 130 8.37 -1.24 4.43
CA GLN A 130 7.04 -0.73 4.06
C GLN A 130 6.43 -1.51 2.89
N SER A 131 7.25 -1.94 1.94
CA SER A 131 6.77 -2.71 0.79
C SER A 131 6.32 -4.12 1.21
N GLU A 132 7.00 -4.73 2.18
CA GLU A 132 6.59 -5.99 2.78
C GLU A 132 5.23 -5.87 3.49
N LEU A 133 5.04 -4.82 4.30
CA LEU A 133 3.78 -4.60 5.02
C LEU A 133 2.59 -4.42 4.07
N ILE A 134 2.78 -3.62 3.01
CA ILE A 134 1.77 -3.44 1.96
C ILE A 134 1.48 -4.78 1.27
N ALA A 135 2.51 -5.53 0.84
CA ALA A 135 2.38 -6.81 0.17
C ALA A 135 1.62 -7.85 1.02
N ARG A 136 1.90 -7.90 2.34
CA ARG A 136 1.17 -8.77 3.27
C ARG A 136 -0.32 -8.44 3.34
N THR A 137 -0.66 -7.16 3.32
CA THR A 137 -2.07 -6.74 3.27
C THR A 137 -2.70 -7.12 1.93
N VAL A 138 -2.03 -6.86 0.80
CA VAL A 138 -2.52 -7.25 -0.53
C VAL A 138 -2.78 -8.75 -0.58
N GLY A 139 -1.82 -9.58 -0.14
CA GLY A 139 -1.99 -11.03 -0.12
C GLY A 139 -3.17 -11.49 0.74
N LYS A 140 -3.37 -10.87 1.91
CA LYS A 140 -4.52 -11.14 2.79
C LYS A 140 -5.86 -10.80 2.11
N GLU A 141 -5.96 -9.62 1.48
CA GLU A 141 -7.19 -9.17 0.82
C GLU A 141 -7.54 -10.00 -0.42
N LEU A 142 -6.51 -10.48 -1.15
CA LEU A 142 -6.68 -11.30 -2.36
C LEU A 142 -6.73 -12.81 -2.08
N GLY A 143 -6.48 -13.25 -0.85
CA GLY A 143 -6.36 -14.68 -0.52
C GLY A 143 -5.12 -15.35 -1.13
N LEU A 144 -4.06 -14.57 -1.44
CA LEU A 144 -2.87 -15.05 -2.12
C LEU A 144 -1.67 -15.23 -1.18
N PRO A 145 -0.81 -16.23 -1.41
CA PRO A 145 0.41 -16.40 -0.63
C PRO A 145 1.39 -15.25 -0.87
N VAL A 146 2.00 -14.75 0.20
CA VAL A 146 3.03 -13.70 0.15
C VAL A 146 4.40 -14.34 0.29
N LYS A 147 5.23 -14.26 -0.75
CA LYS A 147 6.54 -14.93 -0.83
C LYS A 147 7.67 -13.92 -1.05
N ARG A 148 8.77 -14.10 -0.33
CA ARG A 148 9.98 -13.30 -0.56
C ARG A 148 10.80 -13.89 -1.69
N LEU A 149 10.53 -13.45 -2.92
CA LEU A 149 11.22 -13.91 -4.12
C LEU A 149 12.42 -13.05 -4.51
N LEU A 150 12.51 -11.83 -3.97
CA LEU A 150 13.54 -10.86 -4.32
C LEU A 150 14.48 -10.54 -3.14
N LYS A 151 15.75 -10.32 -3.47
CA LYS A 151 16.79 -9.88 -2.53
C LYS A 151 17.51 -8.65 -3.08
N LYS A 152 17.59 -7.60 -2.27
CA LYS A 152 18.36 -6.39 -2.64
C LYS A 152 19.85 -6.67 -2.47
N ARG A 153 20.60 -6.62 -3.57
CA ARG A 153 22.05 -6.91 -3.59
C ARG A 153 22.90 -5.69 -3.24
N ARG A 154 22.49 -4.48 -3.61
CA ARG A 154 23.28 -3.26 -3.45
C ARG A 154 22.52 -2.19 -2.65
N ASN A 155 23.21 -1.48 -1.77
CA ASN A 155 22.71 -0.25 -1.16
C ASN A 155 22.79 0.88 -2.20
N THR A 156 21.65 1.34 -2.68
CA THR A 156 21.56 2.53 -3.52
C THR A 156 21.37 3.77 -2.65
N ARG A 157 21.83 4.94 -3.10
CA ARG A 157 21.50 6.23 -2.46
C ARG A 157 19.98 6.42 -2.41
N ALA A 158 19.52 7.24 -1.46
CA ALA A 158 18.11 7.66 -1.46
C ALA A 158 17.85 8.51 -2.70
N GLN A 159 16.74 8.24 -3.38
CA GLN A 159 16.23 9.10 -4.42
C GLN A 159 15.51 10.29 -3.78
#